data_70506ecc0648ed5f152ec888cecf6ce4
#
_entry.id   70506ecc0648ed5f152ec888cecf6ce4
#
_cell.length_a   1.000
_cell.length_b   1.000
_cell.length_c   1.000
_cell.angle_alpha   90.00
_cell.angle_beta   90.00
_cell.angle_gamma   90.00
#
_symmetry.space_group_name_H-M   'P 1'
#
loop_
_entity.id
_entity.type
_entity.pdbx_description
1 polymer ?
#
loop_
_entity_poly.entity_id
_entity_poly.type
_entity_poly.pdbx_seq_one_letter_code
_entity_poly.pdbx_strand_id
1 'polypeptide(L)'
;KFVNEPDWSVEGEQDVQIVLTDRAGNETTVEAKAIIAPDTTAPVIYAARDRYCYVGEAVSYFKEVFAEDNADPEPEIEVDKSKVDAKTAGTYDVTYTATDHEGNTSSVTVKYTFVEKKIDDAKLDEAVDKVLKEIITEDMSVPEQAYAIFDYCYSNIIYTGTSDKTDWKSEAYRGLTEGVGDCFTFYSASYALLQKIDCQVLSVERLNGKTQHFWCLVNLGTGWYHFDACNVGPEHLRCFMKTSEELVKYSVQYWRFDTSLYPPLETTPYSMN
;
A
#
# COMPACT_ATOMS: atom_id res chain seq x y z
N LYS A 1 -19.96 31.12 4.56
CA LYS A 1 -20.05 30.55 5.92
C LYS A 1 -21.51 30.48 6.32
N PHE A 2 -21.92 29.38 6.95
CA PHE A 2 -23.29 29.31 7.50
C PHE A 2 -23.42 30.27 8.70
N VAL A 3 -24.58 30.90 8.83
CA VAL A 3 -25.01 31.62 10.04
C VAL A 3 -25.44 30.60 11.09
N ASN A 4 -26.27 29.63 10.65
CA ASN A 4 -26.66 28.45 11.37
C ASN A 4 -26.40 27.24 10.44
N GLU A 5 -25.68 26.24 10.90
CA GLU A 5 -25.45 25.01 10.15
C GLU A 5 -26.73 24.17 10.11
N PRO A 6 -26.99 23.44 9.03
CA PRO A 6 -28.06 22.46 9.01
C PRO A 6 -27.78 21.34 10.01
N ASP A 7 -28.80 20.64 10.44
CA ASP A 7 -28.66 19.40 11.18
C ASP A 7 -28.32 18.30 10.18
N TRP A 8 -27.03 17.92 10.13
CA TRP A 8 -26.50 16.92 9.21
C TRP A 8 -27.07 15.51 9.46
N SER A 9 -27.68 15.27 10.65
CA SER A 9 -28.30 13.98 10.99
C SER A 9 -29.77 13.86 10.54
N VAL A 10 -30.37 14.94 10.03
CA VAL A 10 -31.77 14.97 9.59
C VAL A 10 -31.85 15.07 8.08
N GLU A 11 -32.33 14.01 7.45
CA GLU A 11 -32.58 13.98 6.02
C GLU A 11 -33.67 14.97 5.58
N GLY A 12 -33.55 15.42 4.35
CA GLY A 12 -34.52 16.30 3.71
C GLY A 12 -34.02 17.72 3.52
N GLU A 13 -34.95 18.60 3.23
CA GLU A 13 -34.71 20.01 2.93
C GLU A 13 -34.74 20.80 4.24
N GLN A 14 -33.72 21.60 4.49
CA GLN A 14 -33.58 22.48 5.65
C GLN A 14 -33.27 23.90 5.20
N ASP A 15 -33.97 24.88 5.76
CA ASP A 15 -33.69 26.29 5.49
C ASP A 15 -32.45 26.73 6.25
N VAL A 16 -31.48 27.31 5.54
CA VAL A 16 -30.24 27.81 6.09
C VAL A 16 -29.92 29.21 5.65
N GLN A 17 -29.14 29.94 6.44
CA GLN A 17 -28.64 31.25 6.09
C GLN A 17 -27.12 31.20 5.86
N ILE A 18 -26.66 31.77 4.77
CA ILE A 18 -25.25 31.78 4.38
C ILE A 18 -24.78 33.24 4.28
N VAL A 19 -23.68 33.57 4.97
CA VAL A 19 -22.97 34.83 4.78
C VAL A 19 -21.96 34.68 3.65
N LEU A 20 -22.10 35.53 2.67
CA LEU A 20 -21.13 35.70 1.59
C LEU A 20 -20.29 36.96 1.88
N THR A 21 -18.95 36.80 1.85
CA THR A 21 -18.00 37.90 2.08
C THR A 21 -17.22 38.13 0.80
N ASP A 22 -17.20 39.36 0.30
CA ASP A 22 -16.38 39.74 -0.86
C ASP A 22 -14.91 39.95 -0.47
N ARG A 23 -14.02 40.16 -1.47
CA ARG A 23 -12.59 40.39 -1.22
C ARG A 23 -12.30 41.68 -0.45
N ALA A 24 -13.23 42.63 -0.41
CA ALA A 24 -13.12 43.88 0.31
C ALA A 24 -13.63 43.78 1.76
N GLY A 25 -14.20 42.61 2.13
CA GLY A 25 -14.72 42.34 3.46
C GLY A 25 -16.20 42.75 3.63
N ASN A 26 -16.91 43.12 2.57
CA ASN A 26 -18.35 43.39 2.67
C ASN A 26 -19.10 42.07 2.77
N GLU A 27 -20.11 42.03 3.65
CA GLU A 27 -20.92 40.86 3.90
C GLU A 27 -22.36 41.02 3.44
N THR A 28 -22.94 39.94 2.94
CA THR A 28 -24.34 39.84 2.65
C THR A 28 -24.87 38.48 3.10
N THR A 29 -26.07 38.43 3.67
CA THR A 29 -26.71 37.18 4.08
C THR A 29 -27.73 36.78 3.03
N VAL A 30 -27.69 35.53 2.63
CA VAL A 30 -28.66 34.94 1.68
C VAL A 30 -29.37 33.76 2.32
N GLU A 31 -30.67 33.66 2.08
CA GLU A 31 -31.44 32.47 2.40
C GLU A 31 -31.13 31.39 1.35
N ALA A 32 -30.92 30.19 1.80
CA ALA A 32 -30.63 29.01 0.97
C ALA A 32 -31.30 27.78 1.57
N LYS A 33 -31.32 26.70 0.80
CA LYS A 33 -31.80 25.40 1.27
C LYS A 33 -30.63 24.43 1.23
N ALA A 34 -30.37 23.77 2.35
CA ALA A 34 -29.53 22.57 2.41
C ALA A 34 -30.43 21.36 2.16
N ILE A 35 -30.05 20.48 1.25
CA ILE A 35 -30.72 19.21 1.01
C ILE A 35 -29.78 18.11 1.57
N ILE A 36 -30.19 17.49 2.66
CA ILE A 36 -29.51 16.36 3.25
C ILE A 36 -30.13 15.11 2.65
N ALA A 37 -29.39 14.41 1.83
CA ALA A 37 -29.77 13.15 1.25
C ALA A 37 -29.09 11.99 2.00
N PRO A 38 -29.75 10.82 2.11
CA PRO A 38 -29.09 9.64 2.66
C PRO A 38 -27.88 9.28 1.82
N ASP A 39 -26.82 8.81 2.46
CA ASP A 39 -25.72 8.23 1.74
C ASP A 39 -26.12 6.88 1.14
N THR A 40 -25.82 6.69 -0.13
CA THR A 40 -26.08 5.46 -0.87
C THR A 40 -24.82 4.88 -1.49
N THR A 41 -23.67 5.42 -1.13
CA THR A 41 -22.35 5.01 -1.63
C THR A 41 -21.78 3.96 -0.69
N ALA A 42 -21.37 2.84 -1.21
CA ALA A 42 -20.74 1.82 -0.39
C ALA A 42 -19.25 2.14 -0.18
N PRO A 43 -18.68 1.77 0.98
CA PRO A 43 -17.26 1.96 1.27
C PRO A 43 -16.35 1.29 0.23
N VAL A 44 -15.18 1.86 0.02
CA VAL A 44 -14.11 1.29 -0.83
C VAL A 44 -13.12 0.56 0.06
N ILE A 45 -12.88 -0.73 -0.23
CA ILE A 45 -11.91 -1.55 0.49
C ILE A 45 -10.56 -1.45 -0.21
N TYR A 46 -9.52 -1.10 0.55
CA TYR A 46 -8.14 -0.97 0.07
C TYR A 46 -7.26 -2.10 0.57
N ALA A 47 -6.21 -2.41 -0.20
CA ALA A 47 -5.16 -3.39 0.10
C ALA A 47 -5.63 -4.85 0.31
N ALA A 48 -6.90 -5.16 0.03
CA ALA A 48 -7.38 -6.53 -0.04
C ALA A 48 -6.92 -7.16 -1.36
N ARG A 49 -5.94 -8.06 -1.29
CA ARG A 49 -5.29 -8.68 -2.45
C ARG A 49 -4.89 -10.12 -2.16
N ASP A 50 -4.57 -10.87 -3.21
CA ASP A 50 -4.00 -12.21 -3.10
C ASP A 50 -2.68 -12.18 -2.31
N ARG A 51 -2.48 -13.17 -1.44
CA ARG A 51 -1.30 -13.26 -0.56
C ARG A 51 -0.75 -14.67 -0.49
N TYR A 52 0.57 -14.74 -0.39
CA TYR A 52 1.25 -15.97 0.04
C TYR A 52 1.50 -15.89 1.55
N CYS A 53 1.16 -16.98 2.24
CA CYS A 53 1.32 -17.16 3.68
C CYS A 53 2.10 -18.46 3.92
N TYR A 54 2.67 -18.59 5.11
CA TYR A 54 3.37 -19.82 5.47
C TYR A 54 2.49 -20.71 6.34
N VAL A 55 2.53 -22.01 6.08
CA VAL A 55 1.80 -23.00 6.86
C VAL A 55 2.19 -22.91 8.35
N GLY A 56 1.19 -22.82 9.21
CA GLY A 56 1.35 -22.73 10.66
C GLY A 56 1.74 -21.36 11.20
N GLU A 57 1.99 -20.36 10.37
CA GLU A 57 2.22 -18.99 10.83
C GLU A 57 0.89 -18.26 11.12
N ALA A 58 0.93 -17.34 12.07
CA ALA A 58 -0.21 -16.48 12.34
C ALA A 58 -0.42 -15.48 11.22
N VAL A 59 -1.63 -15.39 10.71
CA VAL A 59 -2.01 -14.47 9.64
C VAL A 59 -2.78 -13.28 10.24
N SER A 60 -2.26 -12.07 10.03
CA SER A 60 -2.98 -10.84 10.31
C SER A 60 -3.78 -10.42 9.08
N TYR A 61 -5.08 -10.70 9.09
CA TYR A 61 -5.96 -10.39 7.96
C TYR A 61 -6.19 -8.89 7.76
N PHE A 62 -6.08 -8.10 8.83
CA PHE A 62 -6.30 -6.63 8.81
C PHE A 62 -5.02 -5.80 8.74
N LYS A 63 -3.82 -6.42 8.65
CA LYS A 63 -2.53 -5.68 8.75
C LYS A 63 -2.40 -4.50 7.78
N GLU A 64 -3.01 -4.61 6.60
CA GLU A 64 -2.89 -3.59 5.55
C GLU A 64 -4.26 -3.23 4.97
N VAL A 65 -5.32 -3.97 5.33
CA VAL A 65 -6.67 -3.79 4.78
C VAL A 65 -7.41 -2.73 5.60
N PHE A 66 -7.95 -1.75 4.90
CA PHE A 66 -8.80 -0.70 5.46
C PHE A 66 -9.88 -0.31 4.46
N ALA A 67 -10.88 0.43 4.91
CA ALA A 67 -11.93 0.96 4.06
C ALA A 67 -12.03 2.48 4.23
N GLU A 68 -12.45 3.16 3.17
CA GLU A 68 -12.79 4.58 3.18
C GLU A 68 -14.17 4.77 2.55
N ASP A 69 -14.89 5.74 3.03
CA ASP A 69 -16.19 6.12 2.52
C ASP A 69 -16.30 7.65 2.39
N ASN A 70 -17.27 8.12 1.60
CA ASN A 70 -17.47 9.55 1.35
C ASN A 70 -18.16 10.27 2.51
N ALA A 71 -18.94 9.56 3.33
CA ALA A 71 -19.72 10.10 4.43
C ALA A 71 -19.35 9.50 5.78
N ASP A 72 -18.99 8.19 5.83
CA ASP A 72 -18.58 7.50 7.05
C ASP A 72 -17.06 7.55 7.24
N PRO A 73 -16.53 8.23 8.28
CA PRO A 73 -15.09 8.29 8.52
C PRO A 73 -14.47 6.97 9.01
N GLU A 74 -15.28 6.01 9.47
CA GLU A 74 -14.82 4.73 10.05
C GLU A 74 -15.71 3.55 9.64
N PRO A 75 -15.79 3.19 8.34
CA PRO A 75 -16.58 2.03 7.91
C PRO A 75 -16.11 0.74 8.59
N GLU A 76 -17.07 -0.08 9.04
CA GLU A 76 -16.76 -1.36 9.66
C GLU A 76 -16.29 -2.39 8.62
N ILE A 77 -15.19 -3.10 8.90
CA ILE A 77 -14.69 -4.18 8.03
C ILE A 77 -14.81 -5.52 8.75
N GLU A 78 -15.51 -6.44 8.14
CA GLU A 78 -15.54 -7.85 8.52
C GLU A 78 -14.73 -8.72 7.58
N VAL A 79 -14.18 -9.85 8.09
CA VAL A 79 -13.45 -10.83 7.29
C VAL A 79 -14.05 -12.23 7.47
N ASP A 80 -14.53 -12.80 6.38
CA ASP A 80 -14.89 -14.24 6.32
C ASP A 80 -13.66 -15.05 5.88
N LYS A 81 -13.12 -15.80 6.84
CA LYS A 81 -12.02 -16.76 6.68
C LYS A 81 -12.42 -18.16 7.12
N SER A 82 -13.71 -18.44 7.15
CA SER A 82 -14.26 -19.71 7.66
C SER A 82 -13.79 -20.96 6.91
N LYS A 83 -13.35 -20.78 5.64
CA LYS A 83 -12.82 -21.86 4.79
C LYS A 83 -11.29 -22.01 4.87
N VAL A 84 -10.59 -21.16 5.61
CA VAL A 84 -9.12 -21.17 5.66
C VAL A 84 -8.64 -22.23 6.65
N ASP A 85 -7.83 -23.15 6.17
CA ASP A 85 -6.99 -24.03 7.01
C ASP A 85 -5.52 -23.56 6.91
N ALA A 86 -5.09 -22.73 7.86
CA ALA A 86 -3.74 -22.22 7.90
C ALA A 86 -2.66 -23.28 8.26
N LYS A 87 -3.06 -24.51 8.56
CA LYS A 87 -2.15 -25.62 8.89
C LYS A 87 -1.90 -26.53 7.70
N THR A 88 -2.57 -26.32 6.59
CA THR A 88 -2.45 -27.13 5.39
C THR A 88 -2.10 -26.26 4.19
N ALA A 89 -1.07 -26.67 3.43
CA ALA A 89 -0.72 -26.01 2.18
C ALA A 89 -1.89 -26.06 1.18
N GLY A 90 -2.24 -24.93 0.59
CA GLY A 90 -3.37 -24.80 -0.31
C GLY A 90 -3.78 -23.35 -0.53
N THR A 91 -4.75 -23.15 -1.40
CA THR A 91 -5.31 -21.83 -1.70
C THR A 91 -6.74 -21.73 -1.21
N TYR A 92 -7.04 -20.71 -0.44
CA TYR A 92 -8.31 -20.49 0.24
C TYR A 92 -8.88 -19.11 -0.10
N ASP A 93 -10.20 -19.02 -0.21
CA ASP A 93 -10.90 -17.75 -0.36
C ASP A 93 -11.01 -17.05 0.99
N VAL A 94 -10.71 -15.75 0.99
CA VAL A 94 -10.95 -14.82 2.10
C VAL A 94 -11.77 -13.67 1.57
N THR A 95 -12.90 -13.38 2.20
CA THR A 95 -13.80 -12.30 1.78
C THR A 95 -13.80 -11.20 2.83
N TYR A 96 -13.53 -9.99 2.39
CA TYR A 96 -13.71 -8.76 3.18
C TYR A 96 -15.02 -8.10 2.80
N THR A 97 -15.75 -7.62 3.80
CA THR A 97 -16.98 -6.84 3.61
C THR A 97 -16.85 -5.56 4.42
N ALA A 98 -17.00 -4.41 3.78
CA ALA A 98 -17.06 -3.13 4.46
C ALA A 98 -18.50 -2.63 4.47
N THR A 99 -18.91 -2.04 5.58
CA THR A 99 -20.27 -1.51 5.80
C THR A 99 -20.17 -0.12 6.42
N ASP A 100 -20.89 0.86 5.87
CA ASP A 100 -21.02 2.20 6.45
C ASP A 100 -22.16 2.26 7.49
N HIS A 101 -22.33 3.42 8.11
CA HIS A 101 -23.38 3.64 9.11
C HIS A 101 -24.80 3.55 8.55
N GLU A 102 -25.01 3.82 7.25
CA GLU A 102 -26.28 3.73 6.54
C GLU A 102 -26.60 2.31 6.08
N GLY A 103 -25.63 1.39 6.19
CA GLY A 103 -25.76 -0.01 5.82
C GLY A 103 -25.44 -0.30 4.36
N ASN A 104 -24.83 0.64 3.61
CA ASN A 104 -24.31 0.33 2.29
C ASN A 104 -23.08 -0.55 2.43
N THR A 105 -22.94 -1.59 1.58
CA THR A 105 -21.90 -2.59 1.69
C THR A 105 -21.14 -2.79 0.41
N SER A 106 -19.84 -3.01 0.54
CA SER A 106 -18.99 -3.54 -0.53
C SER A 106 -18.29 -4.82 -0.07
N SER A 107 -17.94 -5.69 -1.01
CA SER A 107 -17.22 -6.92 -0.69
C SER A 107 -16.18 -7.23 -1.75
N VAL A 108 -15.04 -7.80 -1.31
CA VAL A 108 -13.99 -8.31 -2.18
C VAL A 108 -13.51 -9.66 -1.68
N THR A 109 -13.39 -10.63 -2.60
CA THR A 109 -12.82 -11.95 -2.29
C THR A 109 -11.44 -12.07 -2.91
N VAL A 110 -10.47 -12.48 -2.09
CA VAL A 110 -9.06 -12.66 -2.45
C VAL A 110 -8.59 -14.07 -2.10
N LYS A 111 -7.46 -14.48 -2.66
CA LYS A 111 -6.82 -15.78 -2.44
C LYS A 111 -5.71 -15.68 -1.41
N TYR A 112 -5.78 -16.53 -0.39
CA TYR A 112 -4.66 -16.76 0.53
C TYR A 112 -4.07 -18.13 0.23
N THR A 113 -2.84 -18.15 -0.31
CA THR A 113 -2.12 -19.38 -0.65
C THR A 113 -1.11 -19.71 0.42
N PHE A 114 -1.34 -20.80 1.16
CA PHE A 114 -0.42 -21.27 2.18
C PHE A 114 0.61 -22.20 1.56
N VAL A 115 1.88 -21.92 1.81
CA VAL A 115 3.04 -22.67 1.32
C VAL A 115 3.90 -23.11 2.47
N GLU A 116 4.63 -24.23 2.30
CA GLU A 116 5.63 -24.67 3.27
C GLU A 116 6.80 -23.68 3.34
N LYS A 117 7.22 -23.32 4.55
CA LYS A 117 8.35 -22.43 4.77
C LYS A 117 9.67 -23.16 4.46
N LYS A 118 10.46 -22.60 3.54
CA LYS A 118 11.76 -23.17 3.12
C LYS A 118 12.94 -22.60 3.90
N ILE A 119 12.77 -21.42 4.53
CA ILE A 119 13.81 -20.78 5.31
C ILE A 119 13.34 -20.48 6.74
N ASP A 120 14.25 -20.59 7.70
CA ASP A 120 14.01 -20.18 9.07
C ASP A 120 14.01 -18.64 9.18
N ASP A 121 13.02 -18.08 9.89
CA ASP A 121 12.89 -16.65 10.10
C ASP A 121 14.13 -16.05 10.77
N ALA A 122 14.75 -16.77 11.71
CA ALA A 122 15.97 -16.31 12.38
C ALA A 122 17.13 -16.11 11.40
N LYS A 123 17.24 -16.95 10.35
CA LYS A 123 18.25 -16.77 9.30
C LYS A 123 17.98 -15.54 8.44
N LEU A 124 16.72 -15.29 8.10
CA LEU A 124 16.36 -14.09 7.37
C LEU A 124 16.62 -12.85 8.23
N ASP A 125 16.20 -12.85 9.50
CA ASP A 125 16.43 -11.75 10.42
C ASP A 125 17.94 -11.46 10.59
N GLU A 126 18.79 -12.49 10.73
CA GLU A 126 20.25 -12.32 10.79
C GLU A 126 20.81 -11.66 9.51
N ALA A 127 20.33 -12.08 8.33
CA ALA A 127 20.77 -11.50 7.06
C ALA A 127 20.32 -10.03 6.93
N VAL A 128 19.08 -9.73 7.31
CA VAL A 128 18.53 -8.36 7.33
C VAL A 128 19.32 -7.48 8.29
N ASP A 129 19.51 -7.93 9.54
CA ASP A 129 20.23 -7.17 10.56
C ASP A 129 21.69 -6.91 10.17
N LYS A 130 22.33 -7.88 9.51
CA LYS A 130 23.69 -7.72 8.99
C LYS A 130 23.75 -6.60 7.96
N VAL A 131 22.85 -6.60 6.98
CA VAL A 131 22.80 -5.55 5.94
C VAL A 131 22.49 -4.20 6.56
N LEU A 132 21.48 -4.10 7.43
CA LEU A 132 21.11 -2.82 8.06
C LEU A 132 22.26 -2.24 8.88
N LYS A 133 23.02 -3.06 9.62
CA LYS A 133 24.22 -2.61 10.36
C LYS A 133 25.32 -2.09 9.45
N GLU A 134 25.40 -2.57 8.21
CA GLU A 134 26.40 -2.13 7.23
C GLU A 134 26.02 -0.78 6.60
N ILE A 135 24.71 -0.57 6.34
CA ILE A 135 24.27 0.56 5.51
C ILE A 135 23.59 1.71 6.30
N ILE A 136 23.19 1.48 7.56
CA ILE A 136 22.49 2.49 8.39
C ILE A 136 23.38 2.88 9.58
N THR A 137 23.47 4.19 9.80
CA THR A 137 24.10 4.79 10.99
C THR A 137 23.03 5.41 11.90
N GLU A 138 23.37 5.62 13.19
CA GLU A 138 22.41 6.13 14.21
C GLU A 138 21.90 7.55 13.94
N ASP A 139 22.63 8.33 13.16
CA ASP A 139 22.30 9.71 12.80
C ASP A 139 21.43 9.85 11.55
N MET A 140 21.18 8.74 10.81
CA MET A 140 20.34 8.76 9.62
C MET A 140 18.86 8.95 9.97
N SER A 141 18.22 9.91 9.30
CA SER A 141 16.77 10.06 9.27
C SER A 141 16.10 8.86 8.55
N VAL A 142 14.80 8.65 8.77
CA VAL A 142 14.05 7.56 8.11
C VAL A 142 14.14 7.65 6.57
N PRO A 143 14.03 8.82 5.92
CA PRO A 143 14.27 8.94 4.48
C PRO A 143 15.67 8.51 4.03
N GLU A 144 16.72 8.85 4.80
CA GLU A 144 18.09 8.45 4.48
C GLU A 144 18.29 6.94 4.65
N GLN A 145 17.70 6.34 5.68
CA GLN A 145 17.68 4.89 5.88
C GLN A 145 16.98 4.17 4.70
N ALA A 146 15.80 4.68 4.28
CA ALA A 146 15.07 4.14 3.14
C ALA A 146 15.88 4.26 1.83
N TYR A 147 16.59 5.38 1.64
CA TYR A 147 17.47 5.56 0.49
C TYR A 147 18.67 4.62 0.51
N ALA A 148 19.30 4.41 1.68
CA ALA A 148 20.41 3.45 1.84
C ALA A 148 19.94 2.02 1.50
N ILE A 149 18.74 1.62 1.93
CA ILE A 149 18.12 0.35 1.57
C ILE A 149 17.90 0.24 0.06
N PHE A 150 17.36 1.30 -0.55
CA PHE A 150 17.17 1.35 -2.00
C PHE A 150 18.49 1.16 -2.75
N ASP A 151 19.50 1.93 -2.39
CA ASP A 151 20.80 1.92 -3.03
C ASP A 151 21.52 0.57 -2.88
N TYR A 152 21.41 -0.03 -1.69
CA TYR A 152 21.93 -1.38 -1.43
C TYR A 152 21.29 -2.40 -2.36
N CYS A 153 19.98 -2.51 -2.38
CA CYS A 153 19.29 -3.48 -3.23
C CYS A 153 19.56 -3.25 -4.72
N TYR A 154 19.50 -1.98 -5.17
CA TYR A 154 19.79 -1.60 -6.55
C TYR A 154 21.19 -1.98 -7.02
N SER A 155 22.20 -1.83 -6.14
CA SER A 155 23.61 -1.97 -6.47
C SER A 155 24.18 -3.36 -6.20
N ASN A 156 23.61 -4.11 -5.24
CA ASN A 156 24.21 -5.39 -4.78
C ASN A 156 23.46 -6.64 -5.25
N ILE A 157 22.29 -6.47 -5.89
CA ILE A 157 21.57 -7.62 -6.47
C ILE A 157 21.74 -7.61 -8.00
N ILE A 158 22.22 -8.73 -8.54
CA ILE A 158 22.39 -8.94 -9.97
C ILE A 158 21.12 -9.59 -10.54
N TYR A 159 20.56 -9.01 -11.59
CA TYR A 159 19.38 -9.55 -12.25
C TYR A 159 19.72 -10.79 -13.06
N THR A 160 19.14 -11.95 -12.69
CA THR A 160 19.35 -13.25 -13.37
C THR A 160 18.08 -13.77 -14.07
N GLY A 161 16.93 -13.14 -13.83
CA GLY A 161 15.65 -13.49 -14.45
C GLY A 161 14.93 -14.67 -13.80
N THR A 162 15.33 -15.11 -12.62
CA THR A 162 14.73 -16.27 -11.93
C THR A 162 14.47 -16.01 -10.45
N SER A 163 13.29 -16.42 -9.97
CA SER A 163 12.92 -16.45 -8.55
C SER A 163 11.75 -17.41 -8.29
N ASP A 164 11.56 -17.79 -7.04
CA ASP A 164 10.34 -18.44 -6.58
C ASP A 164 9.33 -17.42 -6.05
N LYS A 165 8.36 -17.07 -6.88
CA LYS A 165 7.38 -16.03 -6.56
C LYS A 165 6.35 -16.43 -5.50
N THR A 166 6.43 -17.65 -4.97
CA THR A 166 5.58 -18.14 -3.90
C THR A 166 6.20 -17.97 -2.51
N ASP A 167 7.53 -17.71 -2.43
CA ASP A 167 8.29 -17.69 -1.18
C ASP A 167 9.17 -16.42 -1.08
N TRP A 168 8.55 -15.32 -0.70
CA TRP A 168 9.24 -14.03 -0.60
C TRP A 168 10.35 -14.02 0.47
N LYS A 169 10.22 -14.80 1.58
CA LYS A 169 11.27 -14.87 2.61
C LYS A 169 12.53 -15.53 2.10
N SER A 170 12.39 -16.63 1.36
CA SER A 170 13.53 -17.29 0.72
C SER A 170 14.16 -16.39 -0.35
N GLU A 171 13.38 -15.66 -1.11
CA GLU A 171 13.89 -14.73 -2.11
C GLU A 171 14.55 -13.49 -1.49
N ALA A 172 14.01 -12.97 -0.38
CA ALA A 172 14.68 -11.94 0.40
C ALA A 172 16.05 -12.41 0.90
N TYR A 173 16.10 -13.58 1.53
CA TYR A 173 17.36 -14.17 2.00
C TYR A 173 18.37 -14.36 0.87
N ARG A 174 17.91 -14.90 -0.28
CA ARG A 174 18.75 -15.07 -1.48
C ARG A 174 19.30 -13.74 -1.98
N GLY A 175 18.45 -12.70 -2.08
CA GLY A 175 18.88 -11.36 -2.49
C GLY A 175 19.92 -10.75 -1.55
N LEU A 176 19.74 -10.92 -0.23
CA LEU A 176 20.63 -10.37 0.79
C LEU A 176 21.95 -11.16 0.98
N THR A 177 21.98 -12.45 0.65
CA THR A 177 23.14 -13.31 0.91
C THR A 177 23.90 -13.75 -0.35
N GLU A 178 23.19 -14.00 -1.44
CA GLU A 178 23.78 -14.43 -2.72
C GLU A 178 23.87 -13.25 -3.72
N GLY A 179 23.08 -12.20 -3.54
CA GLY A 179 23.07 -11.03 -4.41
C GLY A 179 22.60 -11.32 -5.84
N VAL A 180 21.67 -12.27 -6.01
CA VAL A 180 21.17 -12.65 -7.35
C VAL A 180 19.67 -12.91 -7.32
N GLY A 181 18.97 -12.62 -8.44
CA GLY A 181 17.55 -12.91 -8.58
C GLY A 181 16.87 -12.17 -9.72
N ASP A 182 15.57 -11.95 -9.60
CA ASP A 182 14.81 -11.11 -10.54
C ASP A 182 14.02 -10.03 -9.78
N CYS A 183 13.08 -9.36 -10.44
CA CYS A 183 12.29 -8.28 -9.83
C CYS A 183 11.63 -8.69 -8.50
N PHE A 184 11.23 -9.95 -8.35
CA PHE A 184 10.65 -10.44 -7.11
C PHE A 184 11.67 -10.54 -5.98
N THR A 185 12.92 -10.93 -6.28
CA THR A 185 14.03 -10.94 -5.31
C THR A 185 14.40 -9.53 -4.85
N PHE A 186 14.46 -8.55 -5.79
CA PHE A 186 14.67 -7.13 -5.46
C PHE A 186 13.57 -6.59 -4.55
N TYR A 187 12.30 -6.86 -4.92
CA TYR A 187 11.15 -6.54 -4.11
C TYR A 187 11.25 -7.16 -2.72
N SER A 188 11.49 -8.48 -2.63
CA SER A 188 11.50 -9.22 -1.37
C SER A 188 12.61 -8.75 -0.42
N ALA A 189 13.81 -8.49 -0.94
CA ALA A 189 14.92 -7.93 -0.16
C ALA A 189 14.60 -6.52 0.34
N SER A 190 14.11 -5.65 -0.53
CA SER A 190 13.66 -4.29 -0.16
C SER A 190 12.56 -4.33 0.91
N TYR A 191 11.56 -5.18 0.72
CA TYR A 191 10.44 -5.35 1.63
C TYR A 191 10.90 -5.81 3.02
N ALA A 192 11.80 -6.79 3.09
CA ALA A 192 12.35 -7.29 4.36
C ALA A 192 13.14 -6.22 5.12
N LEU A 193 13.98 -5.44 4.43
CA LEU A 193 14.76 -4.37 5.03
C LEU A 193 13.87 -3.19 5.48
N LEU A 194 12.91 -2.76 4.65
CA LEU A 194 11.99 -1.67 4.96
C LEU A 194 11.10 -1.96 6.17
N GLN A 195 10.74 -3.22 6.43
CA GLN A 195 9.97 -3.59 7.62
C GLN A 195 10.72 -3.37 8.96
N LYS A 196 12.02 -3.11 8.93
CA LYS A 196 12.85 -2.89 10.13
C LYS A 196 13.11 -1.41 10.43
N ILE A 197 12.70 -0.50 9.57
CA ILE A 197 12.77 0.94 9.81
C ILE A 197 11.36 1.52 10.06
N ASP A 198 11.28 2.74 10.57
CA ASP A 198 10.01 3.39 10.92
C ASP A 198 9.30 3.93 9.66
N CYS A 199 8.77 3.02 8.84
CA CYS A 199 7.97 3.35 7.66
C CYS A 199 6.83 2.35 7.44
N GLN A 200 5.87 2.75 6.60
CA GLN A 200 4.85 1.82 6.11
C GLN A 200 5.26 1.32 4.72
N VAL A 201 5.10 0.03 4.48
CA VAL A 201 5.45 -0.61 3.20
C VAL A 201 4.35 -1.57 2.75
N LEU A 202 3.97 -1.47 1.48
CA LEU A 202 3.00 -2.35 0.82
C LEU A 202 3.67 -3.02 -0.39
N SER A 203 3.32 -4.27 -0.63
CA SER A 203 3.74 -5.00 -1.83
C SER A 203 2.82 -4.69 -3.00
N VAL A 204 3.36 -4.53 -4.19
CA VAL A 204 2.61 -4.28 -5.42
C VAL A 204 3.02 -5.27 -6.49
N GLU A 205 2.03 -5.79 -7.22
CA GLU A 205 2.23 -6.57 -8.42
C GLU A 205 1.68 -5.83 -9.64
N ARG A 206 2.39 -5.93 -10.75
CA ARG A 206 1.99 -5.31 -12.01
C ARG A 206 0.72 -5.93 -12.58
N LEU A 207 -0.23 -5.06 -12.97
CA LEU A 207 -1.47 -5.46 -13.64
C LEU A 207 -1.24 -5.67 -15.15
N ASN A 208 -1.69 -6.82 -15.68
CA ASN A 208 -1.77 -7.10 -17.12
C ASN A 208 -0.46 -6.95 -17.91
N GLY A 209 0.68 -7.27 -17.31
CA GLY A 209 1.98 -7.31 -18.00
C GLY A 209 2.21 -8.64 -18.72
N LYS A 210 3.10 -8.65 -19.72
CA LYS A 210 3.58 -9.91 -20.38
C LYS A 210 4.39 -10.78 -19.41
N THR A 211 5.00 -10.16 -18.41
CA THR A 211 5.73 -10.81 -17.32
C THR A 211 5.26 -10.20 -16.01
N GLN A 212 5.36 -10.94 -14.92
CA GLN A 212 5.13 -10.38 -13.59
C GLN A 212 6.23 -9.34 -13.27
N HIS A 213 5.86 -8.33 -12.49
CA HIS A 213 6.80 -7.38 -11.92
C HIS A 213 6.30 -6.99 -10.53
N PHE A 214 7.21 -6.88 -9.57
CA PHE A 214 6.90 -6.62 -8.17
C PHE A 214 7.75 -5.48 -7.65
N TRP A 215 7.15 -4.63 -6.81
CA TRP A 215 7.84 -3.53 -6.14
C TRP A 215 7.15 -3.16 -4.84
N CYS A 216 7.61 -2.13 -4.15
CA CYS A 216 6.98 -1.61 -2.95
C CYS A 216 6.29 -0.27 -3.21
N LEU A 217 5.19 -0.01 -2.49
CA LEU A 217 4.78 1.33 -2.13
C LEU A 217 5.27 1.61 -0.72
N VAL A 218 5.82 2.80 -0.51
CA VAL A 218 6.42 3.20 0.76
C VAL A 218 5.87 4.54 1.20
N ASN A 219 5.53 4.65 2.50
CA ASN A 219 5.15 5.90 3.14
C ASN A 219 6.15 6.20 4.27
N LEU A 220 6.88 7.30 4.12
CA LEU A 220 7.86 7.81 5.08
C LEU A 220 7.27 8.94 5.95
N GLY A 221 5.93 8.96 6.13
CA GLY A 221 5.20 9.98 6.87
C GLY A 221 4.64 11.14 6.03
N THR A 222 4.84 11.13 4.71
CA THR A 222 4.39 12.18 3.79
C THR A 222 3.47 11.68 2.68
N GLY A 223 2.96 10.44 2.80
CA GLY A 223 2.12 9.77 1.81
C GLY A 223 2.84 8.66 1.04
N TRP A 224 2.14 8.04 0.10
CA TRP A 224 2.56 6.82 -0.57
C TRP A 224 3.25 7.11 -1.90
N TYR A 225 4.42 6.50 -2.11
CA TYR A 225 5.25 6.61 -3.31
C TYR A 225 5.73 5.25 -3.80
N HIS A 226 6.08 5.16 -5.08
CA HIS A 226 6.70 3.97 -5.65
C HIS A 226 8.15 3.83 -5.20
N PHE A 227 8.53 2.62 -4.82
CA PHE A 227 9.88 2.22 -4.44
C PHE A 227 10.21 0.91 -5.15
N ASP A 228 10.99 0.98 -6.21
CA ASP A 228 11.39 -0.16 -7.03
C ASP A 228 12.91 -0.15 -7.22
N ALA A 229 13.59 -1.00 -6.46
CA ALA A 229 15.05 -1.13 -6.51
C ALA A 229 15.55 -2.06 -7.64
N CYS A 230 14.64 -2.62 -8.46
CA CYS A 230 15.05 -3.45 -9.60
C CYS A 230 15.82 -2.62 -10.62
N ASN A 231 17.07 -2.99 -10.87
CA ASN A 231 17.98 -2.24 -11.76
C ASN A 231 17.81 -2.56 -13.24
N VAL A 232 16.87 -3.45 -13.59
CA VAL A 232 16.50 -3.80 -14.96
C VAL A 232 15.08 -3.33 -15.25
N GLY A 233 14.96 -2.10 -15.67
CA GLY A 233 13.68 -1.47 -15.97
C GLY A 233 13.84 -0.42 -17.08
N PRO A 234 12.77 0.30 -17.45
CA PRO A 234 12.82 1.36 -18.44
C PRO A 234 13.92 2.37 -18.12
N GLU A 235 14.86 2.56 -19.05
CA GLU A 235 15.98 3.51 -18.97
C GLU A 235 16.85 3.37 -17.70
N HIS A 236 16.86 2.19 -17.04
CA HIS A 236 17.54 1.95 -15.76
C HIS A 236 17.16 2.98 -14.67
N LEU A 237 15.87 3.40 -14.67
CA LEU A 237 15.38 4.40 -13.74
C LEU A 237 15.60 3.96 -12.28
N ARG A 238 16.21 4.83 -11.51
CA ARG A 238 16.27 4.69 -10.05
C ARG A 238 14.92 5.11 -9.46
N CYS A 239 14.02 4.13 -9.28
CA CYS A 239 12.65 4.37 -8.82
C CYS A 239 12.59 4.43 -7.28
N PHE A 240 13.23 5.46 -6.70
CA PHE A 240 13.13 5.79 -5.27
C PHE A 240 12.10 6.89 -5.08
N MET A 241 11.05 6.60 -4.30
CA MET A 241 9.98 7.54 -3.91
C MET A 241 9.42 8.35 -5.08
N LYS A 242 9.01 7.65 -6.15
CA LYS A 242 8.46 8.26 -7.36
C LYS A 242 6.94 8.33 -7.33
N THR A 243 6.39 9.40 -7.89
CA THR A 243 4.94 9.48 -8.18
C THR A 243 4.60 8.66 -9.42
N SER A 244 3.33 8.26 -9.55
CA SER A 244 2.85 7.58 -10.77
C SER A 244 3.05 8.45 -12.02
N GLU A 245 2.86 9.77 -11.90
CA GLU A 245 3.06 10.72 -13.01
C GLU A 245 4.53 10.78 -13.47
N GLU A 246 5.49 10.72 -12.54
CA GLU A 246 6.90 10.64 -12.91
C GLU A 246 7.20 9.34 -13.68
N LEU A 247 6.63 8.19 -13.24
CA LEU A 247 6.89 6.88 -13.83
C LEU A 247 6.28 6.71 -15.22
N VAL A 248 5.11 7.28 -15.47
CA VAL A 248 4.43 7.26 -16.78
C VAL A 248 5.31 7.87 -17.88
N LYS A 249 6.20 8.83 -17.58
CA LYS A 249 7.15 9.43 -18.52
C LYS A 249 8.16 8.41 -19.07
N TYR A 250 8.47 7.35 -18.30
CA TYR A 250 9.38 6.27 -18.71
C TYR A 250 8.62 5.09 -19.30
N SER A 251 7.49 4.71 -18.71
CA SER A 251 6.64 3.65 -19.24
C SER A 251 5.23 3.71 -18.66
N VAL A 252 4.23 3.75 -19.53
CA VAL A 252 2.81 3.68 -19.13
C VAL A 252 2.43 2.33 -18.53
N GLN A 253 3.17 1.25 -18.84
CA GLN A 253 2.78 -0.13 -18.49
C GLN A 253 3.68 -0.79 -17.44
N TYR A 254 4.92 -0.35 -17.28
CA TYR A 254 5.89 -1.07 -16.45
C TYR A 254 5.50 -1.08 -14.97
N TRP A 255 5.02 0.04 -14.43
CA TRP A 255 4.52 0.18 -13.06
C TRP A 255 2.98 0.30 -12.99
N ARG A 256 2.27 -0.24 -13.97
CA ARG A 256 0.81 -0.25 -13.94
C ARG A 256 0.32 -1.28 -12.92
N PHE A 257 -0.56 -0.86 -12.02
CA PHE A 257 -1.17 -1.71 -11.00
C PHE A 257 -2.64 -1.33 -10.79
N ASP A 258 -3.37 -2.12 -10.04
CA ASP A 258 -4.75 -1.83 -9.69
C ASP A 258 -4.77 -0.86 -8.50
N THR A 259 -4.99 0.40 -8.79
CA THR A 259 -4.98 1.47 -7.78
C THR A 259 -6.12 1.38 -6.78
N SER A 260 -7.20 0.66 -7.10
CA SER A 260 -8.32 0.44 -6.17
C SER A 260 -7.96 -0.45 -4.97
N LEU A 261 -6.83 -1.17 -5.06
CA LEU A 261 -6.34 -2.06 -4.00
C LEU A 261 -5.38 -1.36 -3.02
N TYR A 262 -5.12 -0.05 -3.21
CA TYR A 262 -4.08 0.65 -2.46
C TYR A 262 -4.56 2.05 -2.04
N PRO A 263 -3.96 2.61 -0.96
CA PRO A 263 -4.21 3.99 -0.60
C PRO A 263 -3.90 4.95 -1.75
N PRO A 264 -4.51 6.14 -1.77
CA PRO A 264 -4.15 7.18 -2.72
C PRO A 264 -2.65 7.48 -2.68
N LEU A 265 -2.03 7.54 -3.87
CA LEU A 265 -0.62 7.90 -4.00
C LEU A 265 -0.45 9.41 -4.10
N GLU A 266 0.71 9.88 -3.62
CA GLU A 266 1.09 11.27 -3.77
C GLU A 266 1.30 11.66 -5.23
N THR A 267 0.90 12.89 -5.54
CA THR A 267 1.07 13.51 -6.87
C THR A 267 2.22 14.50 -6.90
N THR A 268 2.64 14.98 -5.72
CA THR A 268 3.80 15.88 -5.57
C THR A 268 5.08 15.06 -5.54
N PRO A 269 6.11 15.37 -6.36
CA PRO A 269 7.39 14.69 -6.31
C PRO A 269 8.00 14.70 -4.91
N TYR A 270 8.57 13.58 -4.50
CA TYR A 270 9.19 13.43 -3.20
C TYR A 270 10.46 14.28 -3.08
N SER A 271 10.66 14.93 -1.92
CA SER A 271 11.87 15.68 -1.58
C SER A 271 12.45 15.16 -0.26
N MET A 272 13.72 14.80 -0.27
CA MET A 272 14.48 14.47 0.94
C MET A 272 14.99 15.79 1.58
N ASN A 273 14.09 16.58 2.17
CA ASN A 273 14.49 17.79 2.89
C ASN A 273 14.46 17.55 4.39
#